data_cf2d76f2c0242c4da903686e570f77fd
#
_entry.id   cf2d76f2c0242c4da903686e570f77fd
#
_cell.length_a   1.000
_cell.length_b   1.000
_cell.length_c   1.000
_cell.angle_alpha   90.00
_cell.angle_beta   90.00
_cell.angle_gamma   90.00
#
_symmetry.space_group_name_H-M   'P 1'
#
loop_
_entity.id
_entity.type
_entity.pdbx_description
1 polymer ?
#
loop_
_entity_poly.entity_id
_entity_poly.type
_entity_poly.pdbx_seq_one_letter_code
_entity_poly.pdbx_strand_id
1 'polypeptide(L)'
;MGMVAPRRGIGSAFFVCFGQYGDVSRFAQEQGVSRQWVYREAQQVTATLEGTRAQQEIAGLRAEVTALQQQVAEQQQRLDMAVVIDKEKQAEFACVGQSCGVSLPQCHTLLDVLIPGKPLSVASLGRRTQTAGEKAGPLLEVLDAYAQPLVRDGAGDEIYVSDPVLMVVEQESLCWVCGQLSETVSGEAWSQEFARLPNLEQLARDGGTGLAKGIALVNAQRQEQGQEPIVDQGDHFHALWKGGMGLRRAEMRASKALAEAETAQKALEECARQGQKQTGPAVCASHAWKKAEKAMDRWQETERLWQQTKDALPLITPEGELNTRAKAEAVLAQTLPQLPDSDFAKTKRQLQRPEMLNYLDRVQDKLAKLPFPEEVKQAAVRQEALRRRPELLKGETPKAAALRGVMLVCALILSKVEVGLQAVAAVRDVFRRAYRASSLVECINSVLRMQQARHRKMSQGLLNLKRLYWNCHTFHTGRRRGTTPYQRLGVPWPEGLRWWEVLKLTPEQLREKLSTAKVAP
;
A
#
# COMPACT_ATOMS: atom_id res chain seq x y z
N MET A 1 25.41 -65.05 62.68
CA MET A 1 26.20 -63.79 62.77
C MET A 1 26.73 -63.43 61.36
N GLY A 2 25.97 -62.70 60.51
CA GLY A 2 26.44 -62.51 59.16
C GLY A 2 25.70 -61.51 58.28
N MET A 3 24.78 -60.69 58.83
CA MET A 3 23.99 -59.75 57.95
C MET A 3 24.03 -58.25 58.35
N VAL A 4 25.00 -57.85 59.17
CA VAL A 4 25.13 -56.40 59.56
C VAL A 4 26.17 -55.68 58.74
N ALA A 5 27.17 -56.33 58.13
CA ALA A 5 28.27 -55.72 57.40
C ALA A 5 27.84 -54.97 56.11
N PRO A 6 26.93 -55.47 55.26
CA PRO A 6 26.59 -54.77 54.01
C PRO A 6 25.95 -53.41 54.23
N ARG A 7 25.15 -53.22 55.27
CA ARG A 7 24.48 -51.93 55.55
C ARG A 7 25.45 -50.81 55.98
N ARG A 8 26.50 -51.16 56.76
CA ARG A 8 27.52 -50.18 57.18
C ARG A 8 28.40 -49.74 56.02
N GLY A 9 28.76 -50.66 55.12
CA GLY A 9 29.57 -50.31 53.94
C GLY A 9 28.81 -49.39 52.97
N ILE A 10 27.53 -49.61 52.69
CA ILE A 10 26.72 -48.76 51.85
C ILE A 10 26.55 -47.38 52.50
N GLY A 11 26.31 -47.29 53.81
CA GLY A 11 26.27 -46.01 54.53
C GLY A 11 27.59 -45.24 54.44
N SER A 12 28.74 -45.94 54.58
CA SER A 12 30.06 -45.33 54.42
C SER A 12 30.26 -44.76 53.04
N ALA A 13 29.91 -45.48 51.97
CA ALA A 13 29.99 -45.01 50.60
C ALA A 13 29.08 -43.81 50.36
N PHE A 14 27.87 -43.81 50.87
CA PHE A 14 26.95 -42.69 50.74
C PHE A 14 27.51 -41.41 51.36
N PHE A 15 27.95 -41.44 52.62
CA PHE A 15 28.46 -40.26 53.32
C PHE A 15 29.81 -39.77 52.76
N VAL A 16 30.65 -40.64 52.20
CA VAL A 16 31.89 -40.25 51.54
C VAL A 16 31.61 -39.59 50.18
N CYS A 17 30.66 -40.08 49.39
CA CYS A 17 30.38 -39.60 48.04
C CYS A 17 29.43 -38.42 47.99
N PHE A 18 28.47 -38.30 48.90
CA PHE A 18 27.35 -37.35 48.85
C PHE A 18 27.14 -36.54 50.14
N GLY A 19 27.90 -36.83 51.22
CA GLY A 19 27.78 -36.13 52.50
C GLY A 19 28.38 -34.72 52.45
N GLN A 20 27.88 -33.87 53.33
CA GLN A 20 28.44 -32.53 53.56
C GLN A 20 29.63 -32.58 54.53
N TYR A 21 30.33 -31.45 54.61
CA TYR A 21 31.47 -31.33 55.52
C TYR A 21 31.06 -31.67 56.98
N GLY A 22 31.72 -32.68 57.58
CA GLY A 22 31.44 -33.18 58.93
C GLY A 22 30.58 -34.43 59.01
N ASP A 23 29.85 -34.82 57.97
CA ASP A 23 28.92 -35.97 57.97
C ASP A 23 29.67 -37.30 58.14
N VAL A 24 30.81 -37.46 57.50
CA VAL A 24 31.67 -38.64 57.68
C VAL A 24 32.11 -38.78 59.14
N SER A 25 32.41 -37.67 59.82
CA SER A 25 32.80 -37.67 61.22
C SER A 25 31.67 -38.05 62.14
N ARG A 26 30.47 -37.54 61.87
CA ARG A 26 29.24 -37.86 62.60
C ARG A 26 28.87 -39.34 62.42
N PHE A 27 28.87 -39.80 61.19
CA PHE A 27 28.59 -41.23 60.90
C PHE A 27 29.61 -42.16 61.56
N ALA A 28 30.91 -41.84 61.55
CA ALA A 28 31.95 -42.62 62.22
C ALA A 28 31.72 -42.69 63.74
N GLN A 29 31.33 -41.58 64.36
CA GLN A 29 31.00 -41.52 65.78
C GLN A 29 29.74 -42.32 66.11
N GLU A 30 28.69 -42.20 65.34
CA GLU A 30 27.44 -42.94 65.51
C GLU A 30 27.61 -44.47 65.34
N GLN A 31 28.48 -44.90 64.46
CA GLN A 31 28.77 -46.29 64.21
C GLN A 31 29.87 -46.88 65.12
N GLY A 32 30.53 -46.05 65.96
CA GLY A 32 31.59 -46.45 66.84
C GLY A 32 32.88 -46.91 66.12
N VAL A 33 33.20 -46.29 64.95
CA VAL A 33 34.32 -46.65 64.08
C VAL A 33 35.22 -45.45 63.82
N SER A 34 36.46 -45.67 63.35
CA SER A 34 37.35 -44.57 62.94
C SER A 34 36.92 -44.01 61.58
N ARG A 35 37.20 -42.70 61.34
CA ARG A 35 36.98 -42.07 60.01
C ARG A 35 37.75 -42.77 58.89
N GLN A 36 38.96 -43.27 59.18
CA GLN A 36 39.74 -44.08 58.24
C GLN A 36 39.05 -45.36 57.84
N TRP A 37 38.32 -46.01 58.80
CA TRP A 37 37.53 -47.19 58.53
C TRP A 37 36.38 -46.83 57.57
N VAL A 38 35.68 -45.72 57.79
CA VAL A 38 34.60 -45.24 56.88
C VAL A 38 35.11 -45.03 55.46
N TYR A 39 36.23 -44.39 55.29
CA TYR A 39 36.84 -44.20 53.96
C TYR A 39 37.29 -45.52 53.31
N ARG A 40 37.86 -46.47 54.08
CA ARG A 40 38.24 -47.78 53.56
C ARG A 40 37.05 -48.61 53.11
N GLU A 41 36.00 -48.65 53.93
CA GLU A 41 34.76 -49.32 53.57
C GLU A 41 34.06 -48.66 52.37
N ALA A 42 34.06 -47.36 52.32
CA ALA A 42 33.53 -46.63 51.17
C ALA A 42 34.31 -47.02 49.89
N GLN A 43 35.63 -47.04 49.94
CA GLN A 43 36.47 -47.48 48.82
C GLN A 43 36.18 -48.93 48.40
N GLN A 44 36.04 -49.85 49.36
CA GLN A 44 35.70 -51.26 49.06
C GLN A 44 34.31 -51.39 48.41
N VAL A 45 33.33 -50.68 48.93
CA VAL A 45 31.96 -50.69 48.36
C VAL A 45 31.97 -50.05 46.98
N THR A 46 32.67 -48.93 46.81
CA THR A 46 32.78 -48.27 45.51
C THR A 46 33.51 -49.17 44.50
N ALA A 47 34.64 -49.77 44.87
CA ALA A 47 35.36 -50.72 44.03
C ALA A 47 34.52 -51.96 43.67
N THR A 48 33.69 -52.44 44.61
CA THR A 48 32.77 -53.57 44.38
C THR A 48 31.62 -53.17 43.45
N LEU A 49 31.16 -51.94 43.55
CA LEU A 49 30.16 -51.38 42.66
C LEU A 49 30.71 -51.06 41.27
N GLU A 50 31.97 -50.65 41.18
CA GLU A 50 32.66 -50.33 39.92
C GLU A 50 32.89 -51.50 38.97
N GLY A 51 32.80 -52.73 39.47
CA GLY A 51 32.88 -53.95 38.67
C GLY A 51 31.55 -54.71 38.49
N THR A 52 30.44 -54.18 38.99
CA THR A 52 29.19 -54.93 39.08
C THR A 52 28.19 -54.61 37.95
N ARG A 53 27.30 -55.58 37.70
CA ARG A 53 26.14 -55.48 36.77
C ARG A 53 25.31 -54.22 37.02
N ALA A 54 25.22 -53.71 38.25
CA ALA A 54 24.52 -52.47 38.61
C ALA A 54 25.12 -51.22 37.96
N GLN A 55 26.43 -51.14 37.79
CA GLN A 55 27.07 -50.00 37.16
C GLN A 55 26.88 -49.99 35.66
N GLN A 56 26.83 -51.16 35.02
CA GLN A 56 26.46 -51.30 33.60
C GLN A 56 25.00 -50.86 33.38
N GLU A 57 24.13 -51.23 34.33
CA GLU A 57 22.72 -50.82 34.28
C GLU A 57 22.52 -49.33 34.51
N ILE A 58 23.26 -48.70 35.45
CA ILE A 58 23.30 -47.25 35.68
C ILE A 58 23.87 -46.50 34.46
N ALA A 59 24.90 -47.00 33.82
CA ALA A 59 25.44 -46.43 32.60
C ALA A 59 24.44 -46.51 31.43
N GLY A 60 23.75 -47.64 31.31
CA GLY A 60 22.66 -47.85 30.33
C GLY A 60 21.50 -46.86 30.55
N LEU A 61 21.01 -46.72 31.79
CA LEU A 61 19.95 -45.80 32.15
C LEU A 61 20.36 -44.33 31.93
N ARG A 62 21.59 -43.97 32.22
CA ARG A 62 22.12 -42.59 31.92
C ARG A 62 22.16 -42.33 30.43
N ALA A 63 22.61 -43.29 29.64
CA ALA A 63 22.58 -43.17 28.17
C ALA A 63 21.15 -43.00 27.62
N GLU A 64 20.22 -43.80 28.18
CA GLU A 64 18.81 -43.69 27.81
C GLU A 64 18.19 -42.32 28.19
N VAL A 65 18.44 -41.82 29.39
CA VAL A 65 18.02 -40.48 29.85
C VAL A 65 18.60 -39.40 28.95
N THR A 66 19.88 -39.50 28.58
CA THR A 66 20.51 -38.55 27.67
C THR A 66 19.89 -38.56 26.28
N ALA A 67 19.60 -39.78 25.76
CA ALA A 67 18.90 -39.94 24.47
C ALA A 67 17.47 -39.37 24.50
N LEU A 68 16.72 -39.63 25.58
CA LEU A 68 15.39 -39.07 25.79
C LEU A 68 15.42 -37.56 25.93
N GLN A 69 16.40 -36.98 26.62
CA GLN A 69 16.59 -35.55 26.73
C GLN A 69 16.86 -34.91 25.36
N GLN A 70 17.69 -35.53 24.52
CA GLN A 70 17.90 -35.10 23.16
C GLN A 70 16.62 -35.15 22.32
N GLN A 71 15.87 -36.25 22.41
CA GLN A 71 14.60 -36.34 21.70
C GLN A 71 13.59 -35.28 22.16
N VAL A 72 13.50 -35.00 23.45
CA VAL A 72 12.64 -33.94 23.99
C VAL A 72 13.08 -32.59 23.47
N ALA A 73 14.39 -32.31 23.46
CA ALA A 73 14.91 -31.04 22.92
C ALA A 73 14.62 -30.88 21.42
N GLU A 74 14.81 -31.94 20.63
CA GLU A 74 14.47 -31.93 19.20
C GLU A 74 12.96 -31.76 18.97
N GLN A 75 12.12 -32.41 19.74
CA GLN A 75 10.67 -32.26 19.66
C GLN A 75 10.26 -30.85 20.07
N GLN A 76 10.86 -30.27 21.11
CA GLN A 76 10.60 -28.92 21.53
C GLN A 76 10.98 -27.93 20.43
N GLN A 77 12.16 -28.09 19.82
CA GLN A 77 12.58 -27.25 18.69
C GLN A 77 11.61 -27.35 17.49
N ARG A 78 11.10 -28.56 17.20
CA ARG A 78 10.07 -28.76 16.15
C ARG A 78 8.78 -28.06 16.51
N LEU A 79 8.34 -28.13 17.77
CA LEU A 79 7.14 -27.44 18.26
C LEU A 79 7.29 -25.93 18.23
N ASP A 80 8.46 -25.40 18.60
CA ASP A 80 8.76 -23.97 18.57
C ASP A 80 8.74 -23.41 17.13
N MET A 81 9.08 -24.24 16.14
CA MET A 81 8.99 -23.89 14.72
C MET A 81 7.63 -24.17 14.09
N ALA A 82 6.73 -24.90 14.77
CA ALA A 82 5.43 -25.26 14.24
C ALA A 82 4.45 -24.09 14.31
N VAL A 83 3.82 -23.77 13.18
CA VAL A 83 2.71 -22.82 13.15
C VAL A 83 1.44 -23.55 13.55
N VAL A 84 0.88 -23.19 14.70
CA VAL A 84 -0.41 -23.75 15.15
C VAL A 84 -1.54 -23.07 14.38
N ILE A 85 -2.25 -23.84 13.57
CA ILE A 85 -3.42 -23.38 12.80
C ILE A 85 -4.69 -23.89 13.50
N ASP A 86 -5.03 -23.24 14.60
CA ASP A 86 -6.26 -23.50 15.34
C ASP A 86 -7.49 -22.89 14.63
N LYS A 87 -8.68 -23.04 15.25
CA LYS A 87 -9.94 -22.49 14.70
C LYS A 87 -9.94 -20.97 14.59
N GLU A 88 -9.20 -20.29 15.45
CA GLU A 88 -9.07 -18.83 15.43
C GLU A 88 -8.16 -18.37 14.27
N LYS A 89 -7.03 -19.04 14.10
CA LYS A 89 -6.11 -18.77 12.99
C LYS A 89 -6.74 -19.08 11.63
N GLN A 90 -7.60 -20.11 11.54
CA GLN A 90 -8.39 -20.38 10.33
C GLN A 90 -9.42 -19.27 10.06
N ALA A 91 -10.04 -18.70 11.11
CA ALA A 91 -10.94 -17.57 10.96
C ALA A 91 -10.19 -16.31 10.51
N GLU A 92 -9.03 -16.01 11.11
CA GLU A 92 -8.14 -14.93 10.67
C GLU A 92 -7.79 -15.09 9.19
N PHE A 93 -7.34 -16.27 8.79
CA PHE A 93 -7.01 -16.61 7.40
C PHE A 93 -8.19 -16.35 6.44
N ALA A 94 -9.40 -16.80 6.81
CA ALA A 94 -10.58 -16.57 5.98
C ALA A 94 -10.96 -15.08 5.89
N CYS A 95 -10.85 -14.33 6.98
CA CYS A 95 -11.11 -12.88 7.01
C CYS A 95 -10.09 -12.11 6.14
N VAL A 96 -8.79 -12.44 6.23
CA VAL A 96 -7.76 -11.89 5.34
C VAL A 96 -8.06 -12.26 3.88
N GLY A 97 -8.32 -13.54 3.63
CA GLY A 97 -8.65 -14.03 2.29
C GLY A 97 -9.83 -13.28 1.68
N GLN A 98 -10.94 -13.13 2.42
CA GLN A 98 -12.11 -12.36 1.95
C GLN A 98 -11.76 -10.88 1.75
N SER A 99 -10.95 -10.31 2.60
CA SER A 99 -10.49 -8.92 2.45
C SER A 99 -9.61 -8.73 1.20
N CYS A 100 -8.80 -9.74 0.86
CA CYS A 100 -7.98 -9.77 -0.36
C CYS A 100 -8.73 -10.29 -1.60
N GLY A 101 -10.04 -10.59 -1.49
CA GLY A 101 -10.86 -11.05 -2.62
C GLY A 101 -10.83 -12.57 -2.87
N VAL A 102 -10.20 -13.39 -2.01
CA VAL A 102 -10.24 -14.85 -2.09
C VAL A 102 -11.61 -15.35 -1.62
N SER A 103 -12.24 -16.27 -2.35
CA SER A 103 -13.55 -16.83 -1.95
C SER A 103 -13.43 -17.78 -0.76
N LEU A 104 -14.51 -17.94 0.01
CA LEU A 104 -14.54 -18.89 1.12
C LEU A 104 -14.23 -20.35 0.70
N PRO A 105 -14.74 -20.88 -0.43
CA PRO A 105 -14.32 -22.19 -0.91
C PRO A 105 -12.82 -22.26 -1.20
N GLN A 106 -12.23 -21.21 -1.80
CA GLN A 106 -10.78 -21.15 -2.01
C GLN A 106 -10.00 -21.07 -0.70
N CYS A 107 -10.47 -20.30 0.28
CA CYS A 107 -9.88 -20.28 1.62
C CYS A 107 -9.91 -21.66 2.25
N HIS A 108 -11.02 -22.38 2.13
CA HIS A 108 -11.14 -23.77 2.62
C HIS A 108 -10.14 -24.70 1.94
N THR A 109 -10.03 -24.64 0.61
CA THR A 109 -9.06 -25.45 -0.15
C THR A 109 -7.61 -25.16 0.26
N LEU A 110 -7.26 -23.87 0.42
CA LEU A 110 -5.92 -23.48 0.88
C LEU A 110 -5.64 -23.96 2.32
N LEU A 111 -6.63 -23.91 3.20
CA LEU A 111 -6.51 -24.43 4.55
C LEU A 111 -6.36 -25.95 4.55
N ASP A 112 -7.05 -26.66 3.66
CA ASP A 112 -6.91 -28.13 3.55
C ASP A 112 -5.50 -28.55 3.11
N VAL A 113 -4.83 -27.75 2.30
CA VAL A 113 -3.40 -27.95 1.96
C VAL A 113 -2.51 -27.80 3.20
N LEU A 114 -2.81 -26.82 4.07
CA LEU A 114 -2.01 -26.54 5.28
C LEU A 114 -2.27 -27.52 6.42
N ILE A 115 -3.52 -27.99 6.57
CA ILE A 115 -3.99 -28.89 7.64
C ILE A 115 -4.93 -29.96 7.06
N PRO A 116 -4.42 -30.95 6.33
CA PRO A 116 -5.23 -31.90 5.57
C PRO A 116 -6.31 -32.57 6.42
N GLY A 117 -7.56 -32.54 5.93
CA GLY A 117 -8.71 -33.16 6.57
C GLY A 117 -9.21 -32.47 7.85
N LYS A 118 -8.64 -31.32 8.24
CA LYS A 118 -9.00 -30.58 9.46
C LYS A 118 -9.47 -29.13 9.24
N PRO A 119 -9.71 -28.64 8.01
CA PRO A 119 -10.18 -27.27 7.83
C PRO A 119 -11.61 -27.10 8.36
N LEU A 120 -11.92 -25.90 8.85
CA LEU A 120 -13.31 -25.52 9.15
C LEU A 120 -14.13 -25.54 7.85
N SER A 121 -15.38 -26.01 7.94
CA SER A 121 -16.27 -26.00 6.78
C SER A 121 -16.46 -24.59 6.22
N VAL A 122 -16.73 -24.48 4.92
CA VAL A 122 -17.01 -23.21 4.23
C VAL A 122 -18.10 -22.40 4.96
N ALA A 123 -19.16 -23.08 5.46
CA ALA A 123 -20.23 -22.44 6.23
C ALA A 123 -19.72 -21.88 7.57
N SER A 124 -18.80 -22.60 8.26
CA SER A 124 -18.21 -22.12 9.52
C SER A 124 -17.27 -20.92 9.27
N LEU A 125 -16.46 -20.97 8.23
CA LEU A 125 -15.62 -19.82 7.81
C LEU A 125 -16.50 -18.61 7.47
N GLY A 126 -17.62 -18.82 6.77
CA GLY A 126 -18.59 -17.77 6.42
C GLY A 126 -19.20 -17.09 7.63
N ARG A 127 -19.70 -17.88 8.61
CA ARG A 127 -20.25 -17.31 9.86
C ARG A 127 -19.21 -16.49 10.63
N ARG A 128 -17.98 -16.96 10.73
CA ARG A 128 -16.89 -16.24 11.41
C ARG A 128 -16.52 -14.94 10.70
N THR A 129 -16.48 -14.96 9.37
CA THR A 129 -16.23 -13.75 8.56
C THR A 129 -17.38 -12.76 8.70
N GLN A 130 -18.63 -13.20 8.74
CA GLN A 130 -19.79 -12.35 8.99
C GLN A 130 -19.71 -11.69 10.37
N THR A 131 -19.47 -12.47 11.42
CA THR A 131 -19.31 -11.95 12.80
C THR A 131 -18.15 -10.93 12.87
N ALA A 132 -17.03 -11.19 12.18
CA ALA A 132 -15.92 -10.25 12.09
C ALA A 132 -16.34 -8.94 11.40
N GLY A 133 -17.13 -9.03 10.34
CA GLY A 133 -17.68 -7.87 9.63
C GLY A 133 -18.63 -7.03 10.51
N GLU A 134 -19.50 -7.69 11.27
CA GLU A 134 -20.40 -7.02 12.24
C GLU A 134 -19.60 -6.27 13.33
N LYS A 135 -18.51 -6.85 13.82
CA LYS A 135 -17.60 -6.21 14.78
C LYS A 135 -16.80 -5.06 14.17
N ALA A 136 -16.45 -5.14 12.90
CA ALA A 136 -15.64 -4.13 12.24
C ALA A 136 -16.32 -2.75 12.18
N GLY A 137 -17.65 -2.69 12.08
CA GLY A 137 -18.41 -1.43 11.99
C GLY A 137 -18.15 -0.51 13.19
N PRO A 138 -18.52 -0.91 14.42
CA PRO A 138 -18.30 -0.09 15.63
C PRO A 138 -16.82 0.27 15.88
N LEU A 139 -15.89 -0.61 15.51
CA LEU A 139 -14.45 -0.32 15.61
C LEU A 139 -14.01 0.74 14.60
N LEU A 140 -14.56 0.70 13.38
CA LEU A 140 -14.32 1.74 12.39
C LEU A 140 -14.88 3.09 12.83
N GLU A 141 -16.04 3.16 13.49
CA GLU A 141 -16.58 4.40 14.03
C GLU A 141 -15.60 5.07 15.02
N VAL A 142 -14.94 4.25 15.86
CA VAL A 142 -13.88 4.76 16.76
C VAL A 142 -12.70 5.28 15.95
N LEU A 143 -12.20 4.50 14.99
CA LEU A 143 -11.04 4.86 14.18
C LEU A 143 -11.32 6.08 13.30
N ASP A 144 -12.52 6.18 12.76
CA ASP A 144 -12.96 7.31 11.94
C ASP A 144 -12.99 8.62 12.74
N ALA A 145 -13.38 8.59 14.01
CA ALA A 145 -13.33 9.76 14.87
C ALA A 145 -11.92 10.35 15.02
N TYR A 146 -10.88 9.52 14.94
CA TYR A 146 -9.49 9.97 14.92
C TYR A 146 -8.99 10.30 13.51
N ALA A 147 -9.41 9.55 12.49
CA ALA A 147 -8.89 9.65 11.14
C ALA A 147 -9.53 10.81 10.34
N GLN A 148 -10.84 10.97 10.38
CA GLN A 148 -11.58 11.92 9.55
C GLN A 148 -11.14 13.38 9.75
N PRO A 149 -10.84 13.86 10.98
CA PRO A 149 -10.32 15.21 11.18
C PRO A 149 -8.92 15.46 10.60
N LEU A 150 -8.17 14.39 10.29
CA LEU A 150 -6.82 14.49 9.74
C LEU A 150 -6.80 14.56 8.21
N VAL A 151 -7.93 14.27 7.56
CA VAL A 151 -8.06 14.23 6.10
C VAL A 151 -8.09 15.63 5.53
N ARG A 152 -7.13 15.96 4.66
CA ARG A 152 -7.07 17.23 3.95
C ARG A 152 -7.20 17.06 2.43
N ASP A 153 -6.67 15.98 1.88
CA ASP A 153 -6.64 15.71 0.44
C ASP A 153 -7.27 14.36 0.15
N GLY A 154 -8.47 14.37 -0.37
CA GLY A 154 -9.24 13.19 -0.71
C GLY A 154 -9.22 12.86 -2.20
N ALA A 155 -9.42 11.58 -2.50
CA ALA A 155 -9.82 11.11 -3.82
C ALA A 155 -11.14 10.36 -3.66
N GLY A 156 -12.15 10.73 -4.46
CA GLY A 156 -13.49 10.15 -4.41
C GLY A 156 -13.82 9.39 -5.69
N ASP A 157 -14.49 8.24 -5.54
CA ASP A 157 -14.98 7.43 -6.65
C ASP A 157 -16.13 6.54 -6.18
N GLU A 158 -16.95 6.06 -7.11
CA GLU A 158 -17.95 5.05 -6.85
C GLU A 158 -17.67 3.76 -7.62
N ILE A 159 -17.85 2.62 -6.94
CA ILE A 159 -17.81 1.31 -7.58
C ILE A 159 -19.12 0.56 -7.36
N TYR A 160 -19.64 -0.05 -8.40
CA TYR A 160 -20.86 -0.87 -8.35
C TYR A 160 -20.47 -2.33 -8.13
N VAL A 161 -20.78 -2.87 -6.95
CA VAL A 161 -20.60 -4.31 -6.63
C VAL A 161 -21.92 -5.06 -6.78
N SER A 162 -22.90 -4.80 -5.94
CA SER A 162 -24.33 -5.08 -6.12
C SER A 162 -25.06 -3.74 -6.06
N ASP A 163 -24.76 -2.98 -5.06
CA ASP A 163 -25.16 -1.61 -4.85
C ASP A 163 -23.93 -0.71 -5.01
N PRO A 164 -24.08 0.59 -5.27
CA PRO A 164 -22.95 1.49 -5.33
C PRO A 164 -22.26 1.60 -3.96
N VAL A 165 -20.94 1.58 -3.98
CA VAL A 165 -20.09 1.87 -2.83
C VAL A 165 -19.52 3.25 -3.02
N LEU A 166 -19.85 4.18 -2.13
CA LEU A 166 -19.25 5.50 -2.09
C LEU A 166 -17.90 5.39 -1.37
N MET A 167 -16.83 5.86 -2.01
CA MET A 167 -15.47 5.73 -1.48
C MET A 167 -14.72 7.04 -1.46
N VAL A 168 -14.08 7.32 -0.33
CA VAL A 168 -13.08 8.39 -0.22
C VAL A 168 -11.80 7.82 0.38
N VAL A 169 -10.69 8.15 -0.26
CA VAL A 169 -9.34 7.73 0.14
C VAL A 169 -8.48 8.97 0.35
N GLU A 170 -7.78 9.04 1.46
CA GLU A 170 -6.79 10.09 1.65
C GLU A 170 -5.54 9.80 0.79
N GLN A 171 -5.07 10.82 0.05
CA GLN A 171 -4.16 10.60 -1.07
C GLN A 171 -2.71 10.29 -0.67
N GLU A 172 -2.26 10.74 0.48
CA GLU A 172 -0.87 10.49 0.91
C GLU A 172 -0.73 9.14 1.61
N SER A 173 -1.60 8.90 2.57
CA SER A 173 -1.58 7.70 3.42
C SER A 173 -2.17 6.47 2.75
N LEU A 174 -3.06 6.63 1.75
CA LEU A 174 -3.99 5.62 1.24
C LEU A 174 -5.00 5.15 2.29
N CYS A 175 -5.26 5.96 3.31
CA CYS A 175 -6.31 5.64 4.28
C CYS A 175 -7.68 5.70 3.62
N TRP A 176 -8.41 4.60 3.68
CA TRP A 176 -9.76 4.49 3.16
C TRP A 176 -10.74 5.04 4.20
N VAL A 177 -11.08 6.33 4.10
CA VAL A 177 -11.81 7.08 5.13
C VAL A 177 -13.33 7.05 5.00
N CYS A 178 -13.85 6.77 3.79
CA CYS A 178 -15.26 6.51 3.55
C CYS A 178 -15.42 5.23 2.75
N GLY A 179 -16.32 4.34 3.17
CA GLY A 179 -16.65 3.09 2.50
C GLY A 179 -18.08 2.71 2.86
N GLN A 180 -19.05 3.28 2.13
CA GLN A 180 -20.47 3.12 2.42
C GLN A 180 -21.21 2.50 1.23
N LEU A 181 -21.95 1.41 1.50
CA LEU A 181 -22.98 0.96 0.57
C LEU A 181 -24.11 1.97 0.56
N SER A 182 -24.54 2.40 -0.63
CA SER A 182 -25.59 3.39 -0.80
C SER A 182 -26.62 2.87 -1.81
N GLU A 183 -27.86 3.27 -1.66
CA GLU A 183 -28.90 2.98 -2.64
C GLU A 183 -28.75 3.86 -3.90
N THR A 184 -28.12 5.02 -3.74
CA THR A 184 -27.96 6.01 -4.81
C THR A 184 -26.56 6.64 -4.79
N VAL A 185 -26.14 7.19 -5.92
CA VAL A 185 -24.94 8.03 -6.05
C VAL A 185 -25.30 9.51 -6.15
N SER A 186 -26.38 9.91 -5.48
CA SER A 186 -26.87 11.29 -5.53
C SER A 186 -25.90 12.27 -4.86
N GLY A 187 -26.06 13.57 -5.18
CA GLY A 187 -25.29 14.62 -4.51
C GLY A 187 -25.54 14.67 -3.01
N GLU A 188 -26.75 14.37 -2.59
CA GLU A 188 -27.16 14.32 -1.18
C GLU A 188 -26.45 13.20 -0.42
N ALA A 189 -26.36 11.99 -1.02
CA ALA A 189 -25.61 10.88 -0.44
C ALA A 189 -24.12 11.22 -0.29
N TRP A 190 -23.52 11.80 -1.31
CA TRP A 190 -22.12 12.24 -1.27
C TRP A 190 -21.89 13.39 -0.27
N SER A 191 -22.83 14.34 -0.16
CA SER A 191 -22.69 15.45 0.79
C SER A 191 -22.63 14.97 2.24
N GLN A 192 -23.39 13.93 2.60
CA GLN A 192 -23.35 13.31 3.92
C GLN A 192 -21.96 12.71 4.22
N GLU A 193 -21.33 12.08 3.24
CA GLU A 193 -19.98 11.52 3.44
C GLU A 193 -18.91 12.61 3.53
N PHE A 194 -19.00 13.67 2.74
CA PHE A 194 -18.05 14.79 2.82
C PHE A 194 -18.19 15.62 4.09
N ALA A 195 -19.42 15.74 4.64
CA ALA A 195 -19.66 16.42 5.91
C ALA A 195 -18.92 15.76 7.09
N ARG A 196 -18.58 14.48 6.99
CA ARG A 196 -17.75 13.76 7.98
C ARG A 196 -16.26 14.15 7.94
N LEU A 197 -15.84 14.90 6.93
CA LEU A 197 -14.45 15.28 6.69
C LEU A 197 -14.27 16.80 6.90
N PRO A 198 -14.27 17.28 8.16
CA PRO A 198 -14.35 18.72 8.45
C PRO A 198 -13.18 19.53 7.89
N ASN A 199 -12.00 18.94 7.79
CA ASN A 199 -10.78 19.59 7.33
C ASN A 199 -10.41 19.24 5.87
N LEU A 200 -11.34 18.65 5.10
CA LEU A 200 -11.10 18.34 3.69
C LEU A 200 -10.92 19.64 2.89
N GLU A 201 -9.75 19.81 2.30
CA GLU A 201 -9.38 21.00 1.52
C GLU A 201 -9.53 20.77 0.02
N GLN A 202 -9.30 19.55 -0.45
CA GLN A 202 -9.41 19.18 -1.86
C GLN A 202 -9.97 17.78 -2.02
N LEU A 203 -10.81 17.59 -3.04
CA LEU A 203 -11.25 16.26 -3.49
C LEU A 203 -10.94 16.11 -4.98
N ALA A 204 -10.09 15.14 -5.32
CA ALA A 204 -9.89 14.70 -6.70
C ALA A 204 -10.97 13.68 -7.05
N ARG A 205 -11.66 13.88 -8.17
CA ARG A 205 -12.75 13.01 -8.63
C ARG A 205 -12.76 12.83 -10.14
N ASP A 206 -13.41 11.77 -10.58
CA ASP A 206 -13.73 11.59 -11.97
C ASP A 206 -14.89 12.51 -12.42
N GLY A 207 -15.48 12.25 -13.59
CA GLY A 207 -16.57 13.06 -14.14
C GLY A 207 -17.95 12.80 -13.53
N GLY A 208 -18.07 12.08 -12.41
CA GLY A 208 -19.34 11.74 -11.77
C GLY A 208 -20.15 12.97 -11.36
N THR A 209 -21.42 13.03 -11.78
CA THR A 209 -22.30 14.18 -11.49
C THR A 209 -22.73 14.21 -10.02
N GLY A 210 -22.90 13.05 -9.39
CA GLY A 210 -23.24 12.94 -7.96
C GLY A 210 -22.14 13.50 -7.08
N LEU A 211 -20.87 13.13 -7.34
CA LEU A 211 -19.70 13.67 -6.65
C LEU A 211 -19.64 15.20 -6.76
N ALA A 212 -19.78 15.73 -7.99
CA ALA A 212 -19.77 17.18 -8.22
C ALA A 212 -20.86 17.89 -7.42
N LYS A 213 -22.10 17.36 -7.47
CA LYS A 213 -23.24 17.93 -6.72
C LYS A 213 -23.01 17.83 -5.20
N GLY A 214 -22.43 16.71 -4.72
CA GLY A 214 -22.11 16.53 -3.30
C GLY A 214 -21.11 17.57 -2.79
N ILE A 215 -20.04 17.86 -3.55
CA ILE A 215 -19.08 18.91 -3.23
C ILE A 215 -19.78 20.28 -3.21
N ALA A 216 -20.61 20.58 -4.22
CA ALA A 216 -21.33 21.85 -4.29
C ALA A 216 -22.25 22.07 -3.08
N LEU A 217 -22.99 21.03 -2.65
CA LEU A 217 -23.85 21.08 -1.48
C LEU A 217 -23.06 21.36 -0.18
N VAL A 218 -21.95 20.65 0.03
CA VAL A 218 -21.10 20.88 1.21
C VAL A 218 -20.43 22.25 1.15
N ASN A 219 -20.00 22.70 -0.01
CA ASN A 219 -19.41 24.02 -0.16
C ASN A 219 -20.39 25.15 0.14
N ALA A 220 -21.68 25.00 -0.23
CA ALA A 220 -22.73 25.94 0.16
C ALA A 220 -22.87 26.00 1.69
N GLN A 221 -22.93 24.86 2.37
CA GLN A 221 -22.99 24.80 3.84
C GLN A 221 -21.74 25.41 4.51
N ARG A 222 -20.53 25.12 3.97
CA ARG A 222 -19.28 25.70 4.49
C ARG A 222 -19.24 27.21 4.33
N GLN A 223 -19.72 27.73 3.21
CA GLN A 223 -19.81 29.17 2.97
C GLN A 223 -20.74 29.86 3.97
N GLU A 224 -21.89 29.28 4.28
CA GLU A 224 -22.79 29.78 5.33
C GLU A 224 -22.14 29.80 6.71
N GLN A 225 -21.19 28.86 6.96
CA GLN A 225 -20.43 28.75 8.21
C GLN A 225 -19.13 29.58 8.21
N GLY A 226 -18.83 30.31 7.13
CA GLY A 226 -17.57 31.06 6.99
C GLY A 226 -16.33 30.18 6.84
N GLN A 227 -16.49 28.93 6.42
CA GLN A 227 -15.38 27.98 6.20
C GLN A 227 -14.89 28.03 4.75
N GLU A 228 -13.62 27.70 4.55
CA GLU A 228 -13.03 27.58 3.21
C GLU A 228 -13.71 26.42 2.43
N PRO A 229 -14.05 26.63 1.13
CA PRO A 229 -14.67 25.62 0.31
C PRO A 229 -13.68 24.48 0.00
N ILE A 230 -14.21 23.28 -0.22
CA ILE A 230 -13.46 22.14 -0.77
C ILE A 230 -13.13 22.44 -2.23
N VAL A 231 -11.87 22.36 -2.59
CA VAL A 231 -11.42 22.47 -3.98
C VAL A 231 -11.84 21.22 -4.74
N ASP A 232 -12.75 21.37 -5.70
CA ASP A 232 -13.16 20.32 -6.62
C ASP A 232 -12.09 20.14 -7.69
N GLN A 233 -11.39 19.00 -7.70
CA GLN A 233 -10.32 18.71 -8.66
C GLN A 233 -10.73 17.61 -9.63
N GLY A 234 -10.78 17.94 -10.92
CA GLY A 234 -11.02 16.96 -11.98
C GLY A 234 -9.86 15.97 -12.15
N ASP A 235 -10.17 14.72 -12.41
CA ASP A 235 -9.18 13.66 -12.57
C ASP A 235 -8.46 13.71 -13.92
N HIS A 236 -7.17 13.98 -13.88
CA HIS A 236 -6.29 13.95 -15.05
C HIS A 236 -6.03 12.53 -15.56
N PHE A 237 -6.01 11.53 -14.69
CA PHE A 237 -5.69 10.15 -15.10
C PHE A 237 -6.64 9.65 -16.17
N HIS A 238 -7.95 9.76 -15.93
CA HIS A 238 -8.97 9.30 -16.88
C HIS A 238 -8.97 10.12 -18.19
N ALA A 239 -8.71 11.43 -18.11
CA ALA A 239 -8.61 12.28 -19.31
C ALA A 239 -7.40 11.88 -20.16
N LEU A 240 -6.23 11.71 -19.53
CA LEU A 240 -4.99 11.33 -20.20
C LEU A 240 -5.05 9.90 -20.75
N TRP A 241 -5.66 8.97 -20.02
CA TRP A 241 -5.86 7.60 -20.49
C TRP A 241 -6.72 7.55 -21.75
N LYS A 242 -7.86 8.27 -21.75
CA LYS A 242 -8.74 8.37 -22.93
C LYS A 242 -8.04 9.01 -24.13
N GLY A 243 -7.25 10.05 -23.89
CA GLY A 243 -6.46 10.70 -24.95
C GLY A 243 -5.38 9.77 -25.51
N GLY A 244 -4.70 9.01 -24.65
CA GLY A 244 -3.76 7.97 -25.08
C GLY A 244 -4.40 6.90 -25.96
N MET A 245 -5.63 6.47 -25.61
CA MET A 245 -6.40 5.57 -26.46
C MET A 245 -6.80 6.21 -27.80
N GLY A 246 -7.06 7.52 -27.82
CA GLY A 246 -7.31 8.28 -29.04
C GLY A 246 -6.08 8.28 -29.97
N LEU A 247 -4.91 8.60 -29.43
CA LEU A 247 -3.63 8.54 -30.16
C LEU A 247 -3.36 7.15 -30.74
N ARG A 248 -3.53 6.10 -29.93
CA ARG A 248 -3.33 4.72 -30.38
C ARG A 248 -4.24 4.34 -31.54
N ARG A 249 -5.51 4.80 -31.55
CA ARG A 249 -6.40 4.58 -32.70
C ARG A 249 -5.91 5.30 -33.97
N ALA A 250 -5.37 6.51 -33.84
CA ALA A 250 -4.77 7.23 -34.95
C ALA A 250 -3.54 6.49 -35.52
N GLU A 251 -2.66 6.02 -34.65
CA GLU A 251 -1.50 5.19 -34.99
C GLU A 251 -1.91 3.90 -35.73
N MET A 252 -2.90 3.17 -35.23
CA MET A 252 -3.39 1.94 -35.85
C MET A 252 -3.92 2.20 -37.29
N ARG A 253 -4.59 3.34 -37.51
CA ARG A 253 -5.05 3.71 -38.88
C ARG A 253 -3.89 4.02 -39.82
N ALA A 254 -2.85 4.73 -39.33
CA ALA A 254 -1.65 5.02 -40.09
C ALA A 254 -0.88 3.74 -40.44
N SER A 255 -0.68 2.85 -39.46
CA SER A 255 -0.02 1.56 -39.67
C SER A 255 -0.79 0.67 -40.65
N LYS A 256 -2.13 0.66 -40.58
CA LYS A 256 -2.95 -0.10 -41.54
C LYS A 256 -2.82 0.45 -42.95
N ALA A 257 -2.85 1.78 -43.14
CA ALA A 257 -2.68 2.40 -44.43
C ALA A 257 -1.29 2.11 -45.02
N LEU A 258 -0.24 2.09 -44.21
CA LEU A 258 1.11 1.72 -44.61
C LEU A 258 1.18 0.24 -45.09
N ALA A 259 0.59 -0.69 -44.33
CA ALA A 259 0.54 -2.09 -44.70
C ALA A 259 -0.24 -2.34 -46.02
N GLU A 260 -1.32 -1.57 -46.25
CA GLU A 260 -2.05 -1.59 -47.52
C GLU A 260 -1.20 -1.10 -48.67
N ALA A 261 -0.40 -0.03 -48.48
CA ALA A 261 0.52 0.51 -49.49
C ALA A 261 1.67 -0.50 -49.83
N GLU A 262 2.27 -1.09 -48.81
CA GLU A 262 3.28 -2.15 -48.99
C GLU A 262 2.72 -3.37 -49.76
N THR A 263 1.49 -3.77 -49.47
CA THR A 263 0.82 -4.87 -50.16
C THR A 263 0.57 -4.54 -51.61
N ALA A 264 0.09 -3.32 -51.91
CA ALA A 264 -0.11 -2.86 -53.29
C ALA A 264 1.22 -2.72 -54.05
N GLN A 265 2.28 -2.31 -53.39
CA GLN A 265 3.62 -2.24 -53.97
C GLN A 265 4.17 -3.64 -54.31
N LYS A 266 4.03 -4.62 -53.43
CA LYS A 266 4.42 -6.01 -53.67
C LYS A 266 3.66 -6.61 -54.85
N ALA A 267 2.36 -6.32 -54.99
CA ALA A 267 1.56 -6.76 -56.12
C ALA A 267 2.04 -6.16 -57.46
N LEU A 268 2.45 -4.87 -57.47
CA LEU A 268 3.05 -4.22 -58.63
C LEU A 268 4.37 -4.90 -59.01
N GLU A 269 5.23 -5.15 -58.04
CA GLU A 269 6.53 -5.82 -58.27
C GLU A 269 6.37 -7.25 -58.79
N GLU A 270 5.35 -7.96 -58.32
CA GLU A 270 5.05 -9.31 -58.82
C GLU A 270 4.54 -9.28 -60.24
N CYS A 271 3.64 -8.36 -60.60
CA CYS A 271 3.23 -8.15 -62.00
C CYS A 271 4.39 -7.81 -62.91
N ALA A 272 5.36 -7.01 -62.43
CA ALA A 272 6.56 -6.69 -63.19
C ALA A 272 7.43 -7.93 -63.41
N ARG A 273 7.63 -8.77 -62.40
CA ARG A 273 8.39 -10.03 -62.50
C ARG A 273 7.75 -11.04 -63.47
N GLN A 274 6.42 -11.05 -63.51
CA GLN A 274 5.67 -11.95 -64.40
C GLN A 274 5.48 -11.39 -65.81
N GLY A 275 6.02 -10.23 -66.17
CA GLY A 275 5.85 -9.59 -67.47
C GLY A 275 4.41 -9.14 -67.79
N GLN A 276 3.58 -8.97 -66.76
CA GLN A 276 2.17 -8.57 -66.89
C GLN A 276 2.01 -7.05 -67.02
N LYS A 277 0.84 -6.60 -67.49
CA LYS A 277 0.52 -5.18 -67.65
C LYS A 277 0.51 -4.49 -66.27
N GLN A 278 1.38 -3.51 -66.07
CA GLN A 278 1.62 -2.84 -64.79
C GLN A 278 0.74 -1.59 -64.55
N THR A 279 0.03 -1.07 -65.55
CA THR A 279 -0.67 0.23 -65.46
C THR A 279 -1.69 0.28 -64.30
N GLY A 280 -2.52 -0.75 -64.14
CA GLY A 280 -3.49 -0.84 -63.06
C GLY A 280 -2.84 -0.96 -61.68
N PRO A 281 -1.95 -1.97 -61.47
CA PRO A 281 -1.22 -2.11 -60.21
C PRO A 281 -0.40 -0.87 -59.81
N ALA A 282 0.24 -0.16 -60.77
CA ALA A 282 0.99 1.06 -60.49
C ALA A 282 0.08 2.21 -59.98
N VAL A 283 -1.10 2.37 -60.57
CA VAL A 283 -2.08 3.34 -60.09
C VAL A 283 -2.56 3.01 -58.66
N CYS A 284 -2.85 1.71 -58.41
CA CYS A 284 -3.25 1.25 -57.08
C CYS A 284 -2.15 1.50 -56.04
N ALA A 285 -0.89 1.13 -56.32
CA ALA A 285 0.23 1.36 -55.43
C ALA A 285 0.44 2.86 -55.17
N SER A 286 0.44 3.72 -56.20
CA SER A 286 0.58 5.15 -56.06
C SER A 286 -0.54 5.75 -55.19
N HIS A 287 -1.78 5.31 -55.39
CA HIS A 287 -2.90 5.78 -54.55
C HIS A 287 -2.80 5.31 -53.11
N ALA A 288 -2.40 4.05 -52.89
CA ALA A 288 -2.20 3.50 -51.56
C ALA A 288 -1.06 4.20 -50.81
N TRP A 289 0.05 4.51 -51.47
CA TRP A 289 1.14 5.30 -50.87
C TRP A 289 0.72 6.72 -50.50
N LYS A 290 0.00 7.44 -51.36
CA LYS A 290 -0.55 8.77 -51.06
C LYS A 290 -1.50 8.75 -49.86
N LYS A 291 -2.31 7.66 -49.72
CA LYS A 291 -3.20 7.45 -48.57
C LYS A 291 -2.41 7.21 -47.30
N ALA A 292 -1.35 6.38 -47.40
CA ALA A 292 -0.47 6.08 -46.26
C ALA A 292 0.27 7.33 -45.76
N GLU A 293 0.87 8.12 -46.67
CA GLU A 293 1.54 9.37 -46.37
C GLU A 293 0.61 10.32 -45.60
N LYS A 294 -0.58 10.58 -46.14
CA LYS A 294 -1.59 11.42 -45.46
C LYS A 294 -1.99 10.87 -44.08
N ALA A 295 -2.04 9.55 -43.91
CA ALA A 295 -2.41 8.96 -42.63
C ALA A 295 -1.26 9.07 -41.61
N MET A 296 -0.02 8.94 -42.06
CA MET A 296 1.18 9.14 -41.24
C MET A 296 1.32 10.60 -40.81
N ASP A 297 1.16 11.56 -41.71
CA ASP A 297 1.20 12.99 -41.40
C ASP A 297 0.17 13.37 -40.35
N ARG A 298 -1.07 12.85 -40.51
CA ARG A 298 -2.14 13.06 -39.53
C ARG A 298 -1.84 12.46 -38.18
N TRP A 299 -1.25 11.27 -38.13
CA TRP A 299 -0.85 10.65 -36.88
C TRP A 299 0.26 11.45 -36.20
N GLN A 300 1.31 11.82 -36.91
CA GLN A 300 2.42 12.62 -36.39
C GLN A 300 1.94 13.96 -35.83
N GLU A 301 1.07 14.67 -36.56
CA GLU A 301 0.50 15.92 -36.07
C GLU A 301 -0.40 15.72 -34.84
N THR A 302 -1.20 14.64 -34.81
CA THR A 302 -2.01 14.27 -33.63
C THR A 302 -1.11 13.96 -32.43
N GLU A 303 -0.01 13.25 -32.62
CA GLU A 303 0.97 12.93 -31.60
C GLU A 303 1.63 14.21 -31.04
N ARG A 304 2.05 15.12 -31.91
CA ARG A 304 2.64 16.40 -31.52
C ARG A 304 1.67 17.24 -30.68
N LEU A 305 0.43 17.39 -31.15
CA LEU A 305 -0.62 18.14 -30.45
C LEU A 305 -0.97 17.51 -29.10
N TRP A 306 -1.06 16.18 -29.08
CA TRP A 306 -1.32 15.44 -27.84
C TRP A 306 -0.18 15.57 -26.83
N GLN A 307 1.08 15.55 -27.29
CA GLN A 307 2.23 15.78 -26.42
C GLN A 307 2.21 17.19 -25.83
N GLN A 308 1.94 18.22 -26.64
CA GLN A 308 1.79 19.60 -26.15
C GLN A 308 0.65 19.73 -25.13
N THR A 309 -0.48 19.07 -25.39
CA THR A 309 -1.61 19.00 -24.45
C THR A 309 -1.19 18.38 -23.12
N LYS A 310 -0.45 17.27 -23.13
CA LYS A 310 0.08 16.63 -21.92
C LYS A 310 1.07 17.54 -21.18
N ASP A 311 1.92 18.25 -21.90
CA ASP A 311 2.97 19.12 -21.34
C ASP A 311 2.39 20.40 -20.70
N ALA A 312 1.16 20.77 -21.02
CA ALA A 312 0.43 21.86 -20.37
C ALA A 312 -0.10 21.52 -18.97
N LEU A 313 -0.22 20.24 -18.62
CA LEU A 313 -0.89 19.79 -17.40
C LEU A 313 0.02 19.60 -16.16
N PRO A 314 1.33 19.35 -16.23
CA PRO A 314 2.17 19.20 -15.05
C PRO A 314 2.29 20.49 -14.23
N LEU A 315 2.46 20.34 -12.91
CA LEU A 315 2.75 21.46 -12.01
C LEU A 315 4.02 22.23 -12.41
N ILE A 316 5.01 21.50 -12.93
CA ILE A 316 6.25 22.07 -13.43
C ILE A 316 6.30 21.88 -14.95
N THR A 317 6.46 22.98 -15.67
CA THR A 317 6.50 22.99 -17.14
C THR A 317 7.73 22.22 -17.67
N PRO A 318 7.76 21.88 -18.96
CA PRO A 318 8.95 21.30 -19.59
C PRO A 318 10.22 22.18 -19.47
N GLU A 319 10.06 23.48 -19.26
CA GLU A 319 11.15 24.45 -19.07
C GLU A 319 11.66 24.53 -17.63
N GLY A 320 11.01 23.80 -16.70
CA GLY A 320 11.37 23.78 -15.29
C GLY A 320 10.81 24.96 -14.49
N GLU A 321 9.72 25.56 -14.95
CA GLU A 321 9.03 26.63 -14.26
C GLU A 321 7.77 26.15 -13.58
N LEU A 322 7.33 26.87 -12.55
CA LEU A 322 6.02 26.64 -11.96
C LEU A 322 4.94 26.99 -13.00
N ASN A 323 4.04 26.05 -13.23
CA ASN A 323 2.92 26.25 -14.14
C ASN A 323 1.82 27.09 -13.48
N THR A 324 1.04 27.77 -14.32
CA THR A 324 -0.12 28.54 -13.89
C THR A 324 -1.35 28.13 -14.69
N ARG A 325 -2.55 28.38 -14.15
CA ARG A 325 -3.81 28.14 -14.88
C ARG A 325 -3.79 28.86 -16.24
N ALA A 326 -3.44 30.13 -16.26
CA ALA A 326 -3.43 30.93 -17.49
C ALA A 326 -2.51 30.34 -18.58
N LYS A 327 -1.30 29.88 -18.20
CA LYS A 327 -0.38 29.19 -19.13
C LYS A 327 -0.98 27.88 -19.65
N ALA A 328 -1.53 27.08 -18.76
CA ALA A 328 -2.15 25.80 -19.13
C ALA A 328 -3.36 25.99 -20.04
N GLU A 329 -4.26 26.92 -19.72
CA GLU A 329 -5.45 27.26 -20.53
C GLU A 329 -5.07 27.76 -21.91
N ALA A 330 -4.05 28.63 -22.03
CA ALA A 330 -3.59 29.12 -23.33
C ALA A 330 -3.13 27.96 -24.24
N VAL A 331 -2.36 27.01 -23.72
CA VAL A 331 -1.91 25.85 -24.51
C VAL A 331 -3.09 24.94 -24.84
N LEU A 332 -3.98 24.65 -23.87
CA LEU A 332 -5.15 23.82 -24.11
C LEU A 332 -6.12 24.44 -25.12
N ALA A 333 -6.34 25.76 -25.07
CA ALA A 333 -7.15 26.48 -26.04
C ALA A 333 -6.59 26.40 -27.47
N GLN A 334 -5.27 26.34 -27.61
CA GLN A 334 -4.61 26.19 -28.90
C GLN A 334 -4.63 24.74 -29.40
N THR A 335 -4.38 23.76 -28.55
CA THR A 335 -4.14 22.36 -28.98
C THR A 335 -5.44 21.53 -29.08
N LEU A 336 -6.36 21.66 -28.11
CA LEU A 336 -7.56 20.84 -28.08
C LEU A 336 -8.44 20.98 -29.35
N PRO A 337 -8.71 22.16 -29.90
CA PRO A 337 -9.54 22.27 -31.12
C PRO A 337 -8.95 21.50 -32.30
N GLN A 338 -7.62 21.44 -32.42
CA GLN A 338 -6.92 20.81 -33.53
C GLN A 338 -6.87 19.28 -33.46
N LEU A 339 -7.06 18.68 -32.27
CA LEU A 339 -7.13 17.22 -32.12
C LEU A 339 -8.39 16.68 -32.83
N PRO A 340 -8.35 15.51 -33.50
CA PRO A 340 -9.51 14.96 -34.22
C PRO A 340 -10.62 14.51 -33.26
N ASP A 341 -11.85 14.99 -33.49
CA ASP A 341 -13.02 14.66 -32.66
C ASP A 341 -13.38 13.16 -32.67
N SER A 342 -13.11 12.48 -33.80
CA SER A 342 -13.35 11.03 -33.90
C SER A 342 -12.68 10.23 -32.76
N ASP A 343 -11.59 10.72 -32.23
CA ASP A 343 -10.78 10.03 -31.24
C ASP A 343 -10.70 10.74 -29.91
N PHE A 344 -10.83 12.07 -29.89
CA PHE A 344 -10.55 12.91 -28.72
C PHE A 344 -11.77 13.65 -28.16
N ALA A 345 -12.99 13.50 -28.72
CA ALA A 345 -14.17 14.25 -28.27
C ALA A 345 -14.43 14.14 -26.74
N LYS A 346 -14.24 12.95 -26.15
CA LYS A 346 -14.41 12.75 -24.70
C LYS A 346 -13.28 13.42 -23.91
N THR A 347 -12.05 13.32 -24.39
CA THR A 347 -10.86 13.95 -23.78
C THR A 347 -10.96 15.46 -23.81
N LYS A 348 -11.34 16.04 -24.95
CA LYS A 348 -11.57 17.49 -25.10
C LYS A 348 -12.57 17.99 -24.07
N ARG A 349 -13.77 17.38 -24.01
CA ARG A 349 -14.83 17.74 -23.05
C ARG A 349 -14.37 17.67 -21.60
N GLN A 350 -13.51 16.69 -21.25
CA GLN A 350 -12.98 16.58 -19.91
C GLN A 350 -11.94 17.69 -19.63
N LEU A 351 -10.94 17.86 -20.51
CA LEU A 351 -9.86 18.83 -20.30
C LEU A 351 -10.32 20.30 -20.40
N GLN A 352 -11.48 20.56 -21.00
CA GLN A 352 -12.07 21.90 -21.06
C GLN A 352 -12.84 22.27 -19.78
N ARG A 353 -13.02 21.36 -18.83
CA ARG A 353 -13.71 21.66 -17.57
C ARG A 353 -12.82 22.50 -16.67
N PRO A 354 -13.35 23.57 -16.04
CA PRO A 354 -12.55 24.45 -15.16
C PRO A 354 -11.87 23.71 -14.01
N GLU A 355 -12.56 22.70 -13.44
CA GLU A 355 -12.07 21.92 -12.32
C GLU A 355 -10.80 21.09 -12.62
N MET A 356 -10.45 20.91 -13.89
CA MET A 356 -9.24 20.19 -14.28
C MET A 356 -7.95 20.93 -13.86
N LEU A 357 -7.99 22.24 -13.70
CA LEU A 357 -6.82 23.06 -13.39
C LEU A 357 -6.82 23.66 -11.98
N ASN A 358 -7.83 23.31 -11.14
CA ASN A 358 -7.97 23.88 -9.80
C ASN A 358 -6.77 23.61 -8.89
N TYR A 359 -6.03 22.51 -9.12
CA TYR A 359 -4.79 22.24 -8.38
C TYR A 359 -3.71 23.32 -8.59
N LEU A 360 -3.68 23.98 -9.77
CA LEU A 360 -2.73 25.06 -10.05
C LEU A 360 -3.05 26.29 -9.21
N ASP A 361 -4.32 26.69 -9.18
CA ASP A 361 -4.77 27.82 -8.35
C ASP A 361 -4.51 27.52 -6.87
N ARG A 362 -4.88 26.33 -6.41
CA ARG A 362 -4.62 25.91 -5.03
C ARG A 362 -3.14 26.01 -4.66
N VAL A 363 -2.25 25.58 -5.54
CA VAL A 363 -0.81 25.69 -5.30
C VAL A 363 -0.37 27.15 -5.22
N GLN A 364 -0.86 28.02 -6.11
CA GLN A 364 -0.58 29.45 -6.06
C GLN A 364 -1.04 30.08 -4.75
N ASP A 365 -2.29 29.79 -4.33
CA ASP A 365 -2.86 30.29 -3.07
C ASP A 365 -2.07 29.81 -1.85
N LYS A 366 -1.70 28.52 -1.83
CA LYS A 366 -0.89 27.96 -0.73
C LYS A 366 0.50 28.59 -0.67
N LEU A 367 1.15 28.81 -1.81
CA LEU A 367 2.45 29.48 -1.87
C LEU A 367 2.35 30.95 -1.43
N ALA A 368 1.30 31.66 -1.84
CA ALA A 368 1.06 33.04 -1.42
C ALA A 368 0.89 33.16 0.10
N LYS A 369 0.21 32.22 0.73
CA LYS A 369 -0.05 32.18 2.19
C LYS A 369 1.19 31.76 3.02
N LEU A 370 2.31 31.35 2.41
CA LEU A 370 3.52 30.97 3.16
C LEU A 370 4.16 32.19 3.85
N PRO A 371 4.51 32.09 5.14
CA PRO A 371 5.00 33.22 5.94
C PRO A 371 6.51 33.50 5.73
N PHE A 372 6.97 33.56 4.45
CA PHE A 372 8.36 33.83 4.10
C PHE A 372 8.46 35.07 3.22
N PRO A 373 9.60 35.80 3.24
CA PRO A 373 9.87 36.87 2.31
C PRO A 373 9.73 36.40 0.86
N GLU A 374 9.25 37.30 -0.03
CA GLU A 374 8.90 36.92 -1.40
C GLU A 374 10.11 36.38 -2.18
N GLU A 375 11.29 36.98 -2.00
CA GLU A 375 12.54 36.55 -2.64
C GLU A 375 12.93 35.13 -2.20
N VAL A 376 12.75 34.80 -0.91
CA VAL A 376 13.02 33.46 -0.34
C VAL A 376 12.02 32.43 -0.89
N LYS A 377 10.72 32.80 -0.98
CA LYS A 377 9.69 31.95 -1.58
C LYS A 377 10.00 31.64 -3.04
N GLN A 378 10.33 32.66 -3.83
CA GLN A 378 10.66 32.50 -5.24
C GLN A 378 11.90 31.63 -5.45
N ALA A 379 12.97 31.83 -4.65
CA ALA A 379 14.16 31.01 -4.69
C ALA A 379 13.83 29.53 -4.34
N ALA A 380 13.02 29.29 -3.30
CA ALA A 380 12.61 27.95 -2.90
C ALA A 380 11.72 27.27 -3.97
N VAL A 381 10.77 28.01 -4.57
CA VAL A 381 9.92 27.53 -5.66
C VAL A 381 10.77 27.15 -6.88
N ARG A 382 11.71 28.01 -7.27
CA ARG A 382 12.57 27.76 -8.43
C ARG A 382 13.50 26.57 -8.20
N GLN A 383 14.09 26.47 -7.03
CA GLN A 383 14.94 25.34 -6.65
C GLN A 383 14.14 24.01 -6.65
N GLU A 384 12.97 23.97 -6.04
CA GLU A 384 12.16 22.76 -5.97
C GLU A 384 11.58 22.38 -7.35
N ALA A 385 11.26 23.36 -8.21
CA ALA A 385 10.83 23.12 -9.58
C ALA A 385 11.94 22.45 -10.41
N LEU A 386 13.16 22.96 -10.37
CA LEU A 386 14.30 22.37 -11.07
C LEU A 386 14.70 21.00 -10.49
N ARG A 387 14.58 20.82 -9.16
CA ARG A 387 14.80 19.52 -8.53
C ARG A 387 13.85 18.44 -9.04
N ARG A 388 12.64 18.79 -9.45
CA ARG A 388 11.64 17.88 -10.04
C ARG A 388 11.85 17.60 -11.52
N ARG A 389 12.75 18.32 -12.16
CA ARG A 389 13.11 18.17 -13.58
C ARG A 389 14.62 17.96 -13.73
N PRO A 390 15.18 16.89 -13.12
CA PRO A 390 16.63 16.68 -13.08
C PRO A 390 17.24 16.48 -14.47
N GLU A 391 16.46 16.07 -15.47
CA GLU A 391 16.87 15.93 -16.86
C GLU A 391 17.30 17.27 -17.47
N LEU A 392 16.70 18.39 -17.04
CA LEU A 392 17.05 19.73 -17.53
C LEU A 392 18.45 20.20 -17.04
N LEU A 393 18.96 19.58 -15.99
CA LEU A 393 20.25 19.92 -15.38
C LEU A 393 21.40 19.06 -15.90
N LYS A 394 21.10 18.04 -16.71
CA LYS A 394 22.08 17.09 -17.24
C LYS A 394 22.67 17.57 -18.56
N GLY A 395 23.89 17.12 -18.86
CA GLY A 395 24.61 17.43 -20.09
C GLY A 395 25.33 18.76 -20.04
N GLU A 396 26.05 19.08 -21.12
CA GLU A 396 26.92 20.27 -21.27
C GLU A 396 26.31 21.37 -22.14
N THR A 397 25.00 21.34 -22.36
CA THR A 397 24.33 22.36 -23.15
C THR A 397 24.34 23.71 -22.43
N PRO A 398 24.42 24.85 -23.17
CA PRO A 398 24.34 26.18 -22.55
C PRO A 398 23.10 26.37 -21.68
N LYS A 399 21.98 25.78 -22.07
CA LYS A 399 20.72 25.80 -21.31
C LYS A 399 20.87 25.06 -19.97
N ALA A 400 21.45 23.89 -19.96
CA ALA A 400 21.67 23.10 -18.72
C ALA A 400 22.66 23.82 -17.78
N ALA A 401 23.72 24.43 -18.33
CA ALA A 401 24.68 25.24 -17.57
C ALA A 401 23.99 26.45 -16.92
N ALA A 402 23.17 27.18 -17.67
CA ALA A 402 22.41 28.33 -17.16
C ALA A 402 21.45 27.91 -16.03
N LEU A 403 20.73 26.78 -16.18
CA LEU A 403 19.81 26.28 -15.14
C LEU A 403 20.54 25.81 -13.87
N ARG A 404 21.74 25.20 -13.99
CA ARG A 404 22.61 24.91 -12.85
C ARG A 404 23.06 26.19 -12.14
N GLY A 405 23.39 27.25 -12.91
CA GLY A 405 23.67 28.57 -12.35
C GLY A 405 22.49 29.14 -11.55
N VAL A 406 21.28 29.06 -12.10
CA VAL A 406 20.05 29.45 -11.38
C VAL A 406 19.89 28.66 -10.09
N MET A 407 20.08 27.33 -10.10
CA MET A 407 20.02 26.53 -8.88
C MET A 407 21.04 26.96 -7.83
N LEU A 408 22.26 27.27 -8.25
CA LEU A 408 23.30 27.77 -7.34
C LEU A 408 22.92 29.10 -6.71
N VAL A 409 22.42 30.06 -7.51
CA VAL A 409 21.93 31.36 -7.02
C VAL A 409 20.79 31.17 -6.00
N CYS A 410 19.81 30.32 -6.31
CA CYS A 410 18.73 30.00 -5.38
C CYS A 410 19.28 29.41 -4.06
N ALA A 411 20.22 28.46 -4.15
CA ALA A 411 20.84 27.85 -2.98
C ALA A 411 21.62 28.90 -2.14
N LEU A 412 22.31 29.83 -2.77
CA LEU A 412 23.00 30.94 -2.09
C LEU A 412 22.03 31.88 -1.36
N ILE A 413 20.93 32.27 -2.02
CA ILE A 413 19.89 33.09 -1.38
C ILE A 413 19.34 32.36 -0.15
N LEU A 414 18.97 31.10 -0.30
CA LEU A 414 18.38 30.30 0.77
C LEU A 414 19.36 30.00 1.92
N SER A 415 20.65 29.88 1.64
CA SER A 415 21.68 29.65 2.67
C SER A 415 21.98 30.87 3.54
N LYS A 416 21.72 32.07 3.03
CA LYS A 416 21.94 33.34 3.75
C LYS A 416 20.80 33.70 4.73
N VAL A 417 19.69 33.01 4.66
CA VAL A 417 18.50 33.31 5.46
C VAL A 417 18.22 32.13 6.40
N GLU A 418 18.08 32.40 7.71
CA GLU A 418 17.84 31.39 8.73
C GLU A 418 16.63 30.49 8.42
N VAL A 419 15.58 31.08 7.83
CA VAL A 419 14.35 30.35 7.44
C VAL A 419 14.43 29.67 6.07
N GLY A 420 15.57 29.72 5.37
CA GLY A 420 15.68 29.23 3.99
C GLY A 420 15.37 27.74 3.83
N LEU A 421 15.89 26.89 4.72
CA LEU A 421 15.58 25.45 4.71
C LEU A 421 14.10 25.17 5.04
N GLN A 422 13.51 25.97 5.93
CA GLN A 422 12.09 25.85 6.27
C GLN A 422 11.22 26.24 5.07
N ALA A 423 11.59 27.29 4.34
CA ALA A 423 10.89 27.70 3.13
C ALA A 423 10.94 26.61 2.04
N VAL A 424 12.10 25.97 1.82
CA VAL A 424 12.23 24.85 0.88
C VAL A 424 11.35 23.68 1.30
N ALA A 425 11.33 23.34 2.60
CA ALA A 425 10.50 22.26 3.10
C ALA A 425 9.00 22.55 2.93
N ALA A 426 8.56 23.79 3.22
CA ALA A 426 7.19 24.22 3.04
C ALA A 426 6.75 24.21 1.57
N VAL A 427 7.57 24.75 0.66
CA VAL A 427 7.31 24.73 -0.79
C VAL A 427 7.24 23.28 -1.30
N ARG A 428 8.14 22.42 -0.84
CA ARG A 428 8.13 20.99 -1.19
C ARG A 428 6.85 20.31 -0.74
N ASP A 429 6.34 20.63 0.46
CA ASP A 429 5.07 20.09 0.96
C ASP A 429 3.90 20.58 0.09
N VAL A 430 3.80 21.86 -0.21
CA VAL A 430 2.78 22.40 -1.12
C VAL A 430 2.82 21.68 -2.47
N PHE A 431 3.99 21.52 -3.08
CA PHE A 431 4.13 20.81 -4.36
C PHE A 431 3.79 19.31 -4.26
N ARG A 432 4.12 18.66 -3.15
CA ARG A 432 3.80 17.25 -2.92
C ARG A 432 2.30 17.02 -2.87
N ARG A 433 1.56 17.99 -2.32
CA ARG A 433 0.11 17.95 -2.15
C ARG A 433 -0.68 18.52 -3.34
N ALA A 434 -0.02 18.79 -4.45
CA ALA A 434 -0.66 19.18 -5.71
C ALA A 434 -1.27 17.95 -6.42
N TYR A 435 -2.24 17.31 -5.77
CA TYR A 435 -2.92 16.15 -6.29
C TYR A 435 -3.87 16.54 -7.42
N ARG A 436 -3.83 15.79 -8.53
CA ARG A 436 -4.58 16.04 -9.76
C ARG A 436 -5.24 14.78 -10.34
N ALA A 437 -5.27 13.71 -9.58
CA ALA A 437 -5.88 12.47 -10.02
C ALA A 437 -6.48 11.71 -8.84
N SER A 438 -7.57 11.00 -9.10
CA SER A 438 -8.21 10.06 -8.18
C SER A 438 -7.64 8.64 -8.30
N SER A 439 -6.59 8.43 -9.09
CA SER A 439 -6.06 7.10 -9.44
C SER A 439 -5.66 6.22 -8.23
N LEU A 440 -5.43 6.82 -7.05
CA LEU A 440 -5.16 6.06 -5.82
C LEU A 440 -6.39 5.31 -5.30
N VAL A 441 -7.60 5.76 -5.60
CA VAL A 441 -8.84 5.02 -5.29
C VAL A 441 -8.88 3.69 -6.05
N GLU A 442 -8.29 3.63 -7.25
CA GLU A 442 -8.21 2.41 -8.05
C GLU A 442 -7.48 1.26 -7.35
N CYS A 443 -6.56 1.57 -6.42
CA CYS A 443 -5.93 0.55 -5.58
C CYS A 443 -6.97 -0.16 -4.71
N ILE A 444 -7.94 0.58 -4.15
CA ILE A 444 -9.03 0.02 -3.34
C ILE A 444 -10.10 -0.59 -4.24
N ASN A 445 -10.44 0.07 -5.35
CA ASN A 445 -11.35 -0.48 -6.35
C ASN A 445 -10.89 -1.86 -6.83
N SER A 446 -9.59 -2.09 -7.00
CA SER A 446 -9.06 -3.38 -7.42
C SER A 446 -9.43 -4.52 -6.45
N VAL A 447 -9.45 -4.24 -5.13
CA VAL A 447 -9.86 -5.18 -4.09
C VAL A 447 -11.37 -5.47 -4.16
N LEU A 448 -12.18 -4.47 -4.50
CA LEU A 448 -13.64 -4.62 -4.63
C LEU A 448 -14.05 -5.24 -5.98
N ARG A 449 -13.32 -4.96 -7.07
CA ARG A 449 -13.58 -5.56 -8.39
C ARG A 449 -13.55 -7.08 -8.40
N MET A 450 -12.74 -7.69 -7.54
CA MET A 450 -12.74 -9.15 -7.38
C MET A 450 -14.07 -9.69 -6.84
N GLN A 451 -14.81 -8.91 -6.05
CA GLN A 451 -16.16 -9.27 -5.61
C GLN A 451 -17.19 -9.02 -6.72
N GLN A 452 -17.05 -7.92 -7.45
CA GLN A 452 -17.87 -7.58 -8.61
C GLN A 452 -17.82 -8.69 -9.67
N ALA A 453 -16.62 -9.15 -10.03
CA ALA A 453 -16.42 -10.21 -11.02
C ALA A 453 -17.08 -11.54 -10.63
N ARG A 454 -17.42 -11.75 -9.36
CA ARG A 454 -18.09 -12.97 -8.85
C ARG A 454 -19.59 -12.81 -8.67
N HIS A 455 -20.18 -11.69 -9.09
CA HIS A 455 -21.63 -11.40 -8.99
C HIS A 455 -22.22 -11.66 -7.59
N ARG A 456 -21.47 -11.38 -6.54
CA ARG A 456 -21.93 -11.60 -5.16
C ARG A 456 -22.36 -10.29 -4.52
N LYS A 457 -23.48 -10.33 -3.80
CA LYS A 457 -23.90 -9.21 -2.96
C LYS A 457 -22.81 -8.90 -1.92
N MET A 458 -22.45 -7.63 -1.85
CA MET A 458 -21.62 -7.09 -0.78
C MET A 458 -22.51 -6.68 0.37
N SER A 459 -22.23 -7.14 1.59
CA SER A 459 -22.85 -6.59 2.80
C SER A 459 -21.99 -5.46 3.35
N GLN A 460 -22.61 -4.51 4.08
CA GLN A 460 -21.86 -3.46 4.76
C GLN A 460 -20.84 -4.05 5.75
N GLY A 461 -21.18 -5.14 6.45
CA GLY A 461 -20.23 -5.83 7.33
C GLY A 461 -18.98 -6.34 6.60
N LEU A 462 -19.13 -6.95 5.42
CA LEU A 462 -17.98 -7.37 4.62
C LEU A 462 -17.17 -6.17 4.11
N LEU A 463 -17.82 -5.10 3.72
CA LEU A 463 -17.17 -3.85 3.30
C LEU A 463 -16.38 -3.25 4.47
N ASN A 464 -16.97 -3.21 5.67
CA ASN A 464 -16.32 -2.75 6.89
C ASN A 464 -15.10 -3.61 7.25
N LEU A 465 -15.20 -4.94 7.13
CA LEU A 465 -14.08 -5.84 7.36
C LEU A 465 -12.92 -5.56 6.39
N LYS A 466 -13.23 -5.37 5.10
CA LYS A 466 -12.23 -5.01 4.07
C LYS A 466 -11.56 -3.68 4.36
N ARG A 467 -12.35 -2.68 4.75
CA ARG A 467 -11.88 -1.33 5.09
C ARG A 467 -10.99 -1.36 6.34
N LEU A 468 -11.40 -2.09 7.39
CA LEU A 468 -10.61 -2.27 8.60
C LEU A 468 -9.28 -2.97 8.29
N TYR A 469 -9.33 -4.09 7.55
CA TYR A 469 -8.11 -4.78 7.13
C TYR A 469 -7.18 -3.86 6.33
N TRP A 470 -7.72 -3.14 5.32
CA TRP A 470 -6.94 -2.23 4.49
C TRP A 470 -6.22 -1.17 5.31
N ASN A 471 -6.94 -0.52 6.23
CA ASN A 471 -6.39 0.59 7.01
C ASN A 471 -5.40 0.15 8.11
N CYS A 472 -5.51 -1.10 8.56
CA CYS A 472 -4.65 -1.65 9.62
C CYS A 472 -3.49 -2.51 9.08
N HIS A 473 -3.47 -2.89 7.79
CA HIS A 473 -2.38 -3.71 7.27
C HIS A 473 -1.12 -2.87 7.04
N THR A 474 0.04 -3.49 7.24
CA THR A 474 1.33 -2.86 7.01
C THR A 474 1.72 -3.01 5.55
N PHE A 475 2.11 -1.93 4.90
CA PHE A 475 2.64 -1.97 3.54
C PHE A 475 3.99 -2.71 3.50
N HIS A 476 4.12 -3.68 2.61
CA HIS A 476 5.35 -4.48 2.49
C HIS A 476 6.38 -3.87 1.51
N THR A 477 5.95 -3.00 0.62
CA THR A 477 6.79 -2.45 -0.47
C THR A 477 6.55 -0.96 -0.70
N GLY A 478 7.42 -0.34 -1.50
CA GLY A 478 7.29 1.04 -1.92
C GLY A 478 7.58 2.06 -0.82
N ARG A 479 7.26 3.32 -1.07
CA ARG A 479 7.54 4.45 -0.16
C ARG A 479 6.74 4.43 1.16
N ARG A 480 5.73 3.55 1.25
CA ARG A 480 4.88 3.38 2.44
C ARG A 480 5.28 2.16 3.27
N ARG A 481 6.33 1.45 2.87
CA ARG A 481 6.79 0.22 3.54
C ARG A 481 6.95 0.41 5.05
N GLY A 482 6.51 -0.59 5.81
CA GLY A 482 6.65 -0.65 7.26
C GLY A 482 5.63 0.16 8.05
N THR A 483 4.68 0.83 7.37
CA THR A 483 3.62 1.63 8.03
C THR A 483 2.24 1.17 7.57
N THR A 484 1.23 1.44 8.40
CA THR A 484 -0.18 1.27 8.04
C THR A 484 -0.77 2.57 7.47
N PRO A 485 -1.88 2.53 6.71
CA PRO A 485 -2.60 3.72 6.30
C PRO A 485 -2.96 4.66 7.47
N TYR A 486 -3.43 4.13 8.61
CA TYR A 486 -3.74 4.94 9.79
C TYR A 486 -2.51 5.63 10.38
N GLN A 487 -1.39 4.93 10.53
CA GLN A 487 -0.14 5.54 11.01
C GLN A 487 0.34 6.66 10.09
N ARG A 488 0.26 6.47 8.78
CA ARG A 488 0.64 7.50 7.81
C ARG A 488 -0.28 8.71 7.79
N LEU A 489 -1.55 8.51 8.09
CA LEU A 489 -2.51 9.60 8.25
C LEU A 489 -2.22 10.42 9.52
N GLY A 490 -1.52 9.84 10.50
CA GLY A 490 -1.24 10.46 11.78
C GLY A 490 -2.21 10.04 12.90
N VAL A 491 -2.97 8.97 12.70
CA VAL A 491 -3.76 8.37 13.78
C VAL A 491 -2.80 7.80 14.84
N PRO A 492 -2.99 8.12 16.14
CA PRO A 492 -2.22 7.50 17.22
C PRO A 492 -2.37 5.97 17.14
N TRP A 493 -1.27 5.25 16.91
CA TRP A 493 -1.34 3.81 16.70
C TRP A 493 -0.45 3.09 17.70
N PRO A 494 -0.99 2.17 18.54
CA PRO A 494 -0.20 1.41 19.49
C PRO A 494 0.84 0.54 18.77
N GLU A 495 2.05 0.50 19.30
CA GLU A 495 3.12 -0.34 18.78
C GLU A 495 2.71 -1.82 18.82
N GLY A 496 2.97 -2.55 17.76
CA GLY A 496 2.66 -3.97 17.65
C GLY A 496 1.19 -4.33 17.45
N LEU A 497 0.26 -3.37 17.50
CA LEU A 497 -1.18 -3.66 17.32
C LEU A 497 -1.47 -4.04 15.87
N ARG A 498 -1.80 -5.32 15.64
CA ARG A 498 -2.14 -5.85 14.32
C ARG A 498 -3.65 -5.82 14.11
N TRP A 499 -4.08 -5.80 12.85
CA TRP A 499 -5.49 -5.72 12.45
C TRP A 499 -6.38 -6.80 13.08
N TRP A 500 -5.87 -8.04 13.25
CA TRP A 500 -6.62 -9.13 13.88
C TRP A 500 -6.84 -8.91 15.38
N GLU A 501 -5.89 -8.26 16.03
CA GLU A 501 -6.00 -7.90 17.44
C GLU A 501 -7.00 -6.76 17.65
N VAL A 502 -7.09 -5.83 16.68
CA VAL A 502 -8.13 -4.78 16.69
C VAL A 502 -9.52 -5.43 16.71
N LEU A 503 -9.77 -6.46 15.90
CA LEU A 503 -11.06 -7.19 15.86
C LEU A 503 -11.43 -7.90 17.19
N LYS A 504 -10.46 -8.11 18.09
CA LYS A 504 -10.70 -8.70 19.41
C LYS A 504 -11.10 -7.67 20.47
N LEU A 505 -10.86 -6.39 20.21
CA LEU A 505 -11.16 -5.31 21.13
C LEU A 505 -12.65 -4.94 21.10
N THR A 506 -13.10 -4.35 22.21
CA THR A 506 -14.34 -3.57 22.20
C THR A 506 -14.04 -2.13 21.72
N PRO A 507 -15.05 -1.37 21.30
CA PRO A 507 -14.87 0.05 20.96
C PRO A 507 -14.23 0.88 22.08
N GLU A 508 -14.57 0.60 23.35
CA GLU A 508 -14.04 1.27 24.54
C GLU A 508 -12.54 0.95 24.71
N GLN A 509 -12.17 -0.33 24.64
CA GLN A 509 -10.78 -0.78 24.73
C GLN A 509 -9.93 -0.18 23.60
N LEU A 510 -10.49 -0.07 22.39
CA LEU A 510 -9.80 0.55 21.27
C LEU A 510 -9.57 2.06 21.52
N ARG A 511 -10.59 2.80 22.00
CA ARG A 511 -10.44 4.22 22.39
C ARG A 511 -9.35 4.42 23.43
N GLU A 512 -9.34 3.60 24.47
CA GLU A 512 -8.31 3.66 25.52
C GLU A 512 -6.92 3.44 24.95
N LYS A 513 -6.73 2.44 24.12
CA LYS A 513 -5.43 2.16 23.47
C LYS A 513 -4.96 3.30 22.55
N LEU A 514 -5.88 3.88 21.79
CA LEU A 514 -5.56 5.00 20.88
C LEU A 514 -5.23 6.28 21.67
N SER A 515 -5.95 6.57 22.77
CA SER A 515 -5.71 7.76 23.59
C SER A 515 -4.35 7.75 24.31
N THR A 516 -3.81 6.56 24.59
CA THR A 516 -2.50 6.38 25.24
C THR A 516 -1.34 6.22 24.26
N ALA A 517 -1.64 5.98 22.98
CA ALA A 517 -0.63 5.79 21.95
C ALA A 517 0.01 7.12 21.51
N LYS A 518 1.30 7.07 21.16
CA LYS A 518 1.99 8.20 20.54
C LYS A 518 1.72 8.23 19.04
N VAL A 519 1.59 9.44 18.49
CA VAL A 519 1.61 9.62 17.04
C VAL A 519 3.00 9.26 16.53
N ALA A 520 3.08 8.42 15.53
CA ALA A 520 4.35 8.08 14.89
C ALA A 520 4.98 9.36 14.29
N PRO A 521 6.30 9.57 14.42
CA PRO A 521 7.01 10.76 13.93
C PRO A 521 6.97 10.89 12.39
#